data_b27393d146e166be47626879c46ea794
#
_entry.id   b27393d146e166be47626879c46ea794
#
_cell.length_a   1.000
_cell.length_b   1.000
_cell.length_c   1.000
_cell.angle_alpha   90.00
_cell.angle_beta   90.00
_cell.angle_gamma   90.00
#
_symmetry.space_group_name_H-M   'P 1'
#
loop_
_entity.id
_entity.type
_entity.pdbx_description
1 polymer ?
#
loop_
_entity_poly.entity_id
_entity_poly.type
_entity_poly.pdbx_seq_one_letter_code
_entity_poly.pdbx_strand_id
1 'polypeptide(L)'
;MNGSLANFKPMIVATPKRRFYVLMGIVLLAFITTSACAVQESISYPVELFSEMHYSQAYKAQEPPRLAPLADSVVFVSTGHPDSVSRVPNKRSRTYDPVIAGNLYKVNCSVCHGITGLGDGKAVRHITSNSSFYASNEGTPYKSPPNLVESAANRLNEHEIMFRFVSGWNGPVMPEFGKLLAEEDIRDIVNYIFDDSTGLSK
;
A
#
# COMPACT_ATOMS: atom_id res chain seq x y z
N MET A 1 3.63 64.97 -56.46
CA MET A 1 3.39 64.08 -57.61
C MET A 1 4.63 63.20 -57.75
N ASN A 2 4.71 62.02 -57.29
CA ASN A 2 5.66 61.02 -57.78
C ASN A 2 5.17 59.68 -57.23
N GLY A 3 4.54 58.92 -58.15
CA GLY A 3 4.04 57.59 -57.90
C GLY A 3 5.20 56.57 -57.82
N SER A 4 5.30 55.89 -56.70
CA SER A 4 6.21 54.76 -56.54
C SER A 4 5.57 53.50 -57.16
N LEU A 5 6.15 53.05 -58.26
CA LEU A 5 5.80 51.82 -58.96
C LEU A 5 6.19 50.62 -58.02
N ALA A 6 5.22 49.95 -57.56
CA ALA A 6 5.38 48.72 -56.85
C ALA A 6 6.08 47.65 -57.71
N ASN A 7 7.23 47.24 -57.29
CA ASN A 7 8.07 46.23 -57.93
C ASN A 7 7.44 44.82 -57.70
N PHE A 8 6.64 44.40 -58.71
CA PHE A 8 6.03 43.05 -58.67
C PHE A 8 7.12 42.05 -59.03
N LYS A 9 7.65 41.34 -58.01
CA LYS A 9 8.55 40.24 -58.27
C LYS A 9 7.79 39.11 -58.96
N PRO A 10 8.29 38.61 -60.08
CA PRO A 10 7.62 37.51 -60.76
C PRO A 10 7.63 36.26 -59.90
N MET A 11 6.44 35.73 -59.71
CA MET A 11 6.27 34.43 -59.01
C MET A 11 6.99 33.35 -59.83
N ILE A 12 8.10 32.84 -59.31
CA ILE A 12 8.92 31.84 -60.01
C ILE A 12 8.05 30.59 -60.19
N VAL A 13 7.54 30.38 -61.38
CA VAL A 13 6.81 29.16 -61.76
C VAL A 13 7.82 27.99 -61.70
N ALA A 14 7.80 27.23 -60.62
CA ALA A 14 8.68 26.12 -60.52
C ALA A 14 8.44 25.10 -61.61
N THR A 15 9.53 24.68 -62.27
CA THR A 15 9.51 23.64 -63.32
C THR A 15 8.83 22.36 -62.80
N PRO A 16 8.14 21.57 -63.66
CA PRO A 16 7.41 20.37 -63.20
C PRO A 16 8.27 19.40 -62.40
N LYS A 17 9.55 19.25 -62.73
CA LYS A 17 10.51 18.45 -61.99
C LYS A 17 10.72 18.97 -60.53
N ARG A 18 10.86 20.31 -60.37
CA ARG A 18 11.04 20.91 -59.05
C ARG A 18 9.79 20.74 -58.17
N ARG A 19 8.59 20.87 -58.74
CA ARG A 19 7.31 20.63 -58.04
C ARG A 19 7.21 19.19 -57.58
N PHE A 20 7.62 18.23 -58.41
CA PHE A 20 7.64 16.81 -58.08
C PHE A 20 8.57 16.54 -56.87
N TYR A 21 9.80 17.06 -56.85
CA TYR A 21 10.72 16.85 -55.72
C TYR A 21 10.23 17.55 -54.45
N VAL A 22 9.60 18.70 -54.54
CA VAL A 22 9.01 19.39 -53.38
C VAL A 22 7.85 18.59 -52.82
N LEU A 23 6.95 18.07 -53.66
CA LEU A 23 5.84 17.21 -53.20
C LEU A 23 6.35 15.91 -52.57
N MET A 24 7.33 15.29 -53.20
CA MET A 24 7.95 14.07 -52.64
C MET A 24 8.61 14.34 -51.32
N GLY A 25 9.28 15.48 -51.15
CA GLY A 25 9.85 15.90 -49.86
C GLY A 25 8.79 16.13 -48.76
N ILE A 26 7.66 16.76 -49.13
CA ILE A 26 6.54 16.97 -48.19
C ILE A 26 5.92 15.64 -47.78
N VAL A 27 5.72 14.71 -48.71
CA VAL A 27 5.19 13.37 -48.41
C VAL A 27 6.14 12.58 -47.51
N LEU A 28 7.44 12.64 -47.79
CA LEU A 28 8.45 11.98 -46.97
C LEU A 28 8.49 12.56 -45.54
N LEU A 29 8.42 13.90 -45.44
CA LEU A 29 8.38 14.58 -44.13
C LEU A 29 7.10 14.22 -43.37
N ALA A 30 5.95 14.19 -44.03
CA ALA A 30 4.70 13.75 -43.42
C ALA A 30 4.78 12.29 -42.93
N PHE A 31 5.42 11.42 -43.70
CA PHE A 31 5.61 10.03 -43.33
C PHE A 31 6.50 9.88 -42.11
N ILE A 32 7.59 10.66 -42.05
CA ILE A 32 8.51 10.67 -40.88
C ILE A 32 7.79 11.20 -39.63
N THR A 33 7.01 12.28 -39.76
CA THR A 33 6.29 12.84 -38.59
C THR A 33 5.17 11.94 -38.09
N THR A 34 4.43 11.26 -38.96
CA THR A 34 3.40 10.31 -38.56
C THR A 34 4.02 9.06 -37.91
N SER A 35 5.17 8.60 -38.41
CA SER A 35 5.89 7.47 -37.81
C SER A 35 6.44 7.81 -36.40
N ALA A 36 6.89 9.05 -36.21
CA ALA A 36 7.36 9.51 -34.87
C ALA A 36 6.22 9.59 -33.86
N CYS A 37 4.99 9.91 -34.27
CA CYS A 37 3.83 9.89 -33.39
C CYS A 37 3.33 8.45 -33.06
N ALA A 38 3.73 7.45 -33.85
CA ALA A 38 3.36 6.05 -33.59
C ALA A 38 4.21 5.39 -32.48
N VAL A 39 5.32 6.02 -32.09
CA VAL A 39 6.09 5.63 -30.90
C VAL A 39 5.51 6.39 -29.70
N GLN A 40 4.23 6.26 -29.48
CA GLN A 40 3.64 6.65 -28.23
C GLN A 40 4.11 5.61 -27.21
N GLU A 41 4.82 6.05 -26.16
CA GLU A 41 5.06 5.21 -24.99
C GLU A 41 3.70 4.71 -24.50
N SER A 42 3.33 3.51 -24.90
CA SER A 42 2.13 2.90 -24.38
C SER A 42 2.40 2.65 -22.90
N ILE A 43 1.54 3.14 -22.03
CA ILE A 43 1.51 2.80 -20.61
C ILE A 43 1.23 1.28 -20.42
N SER A 44 0.87 0.59 -21.52
CA SER A 44 0.79 -0.86 -21.55
C SER A 44 2.20 -1.44 -21.62
N TYR A 45 2.46 -2.39 -20.72
CA TYR A 45 3.71 -3.14 -20.71
C TYR A 45 4.00 -3.72 -22.11
N PRO A 46 5.26 -3.69 -22.54
CA PRO A 46 5.64 -4.35 -23.80
C PRO A 46 5.19 -5.82 -23.75
N VAL A 47 4.77 -6.35 -24.88
CA VAL A 47 4.39 -7.78 -24.98
C VAL A 47 5.63 -8.59 -24.64
N GLU A 48 5.61 -9.20 -23.48
CA GLU A 48 6.69 -10.05 -23.00
C GLU A 48 6.62 -11.39 -23.71
N LEU A 49 7.67 -11.73 -24.47
CA LEU A 49 7.79 -13.06 -25.07
C LEU A 49 8.09 -14.12 -24.02
N PHE A 50 8.78 -13.73 -22.97
CA PHE A 50 9.05 -14.56 -21.81
C PHE A 50 8.71 -13.77 -20.57
N SER A 51 7.67 -14.18 -19.88
CA SER A 51 7.19 -13.46 -18.68
C SER A 51 8.08 -13.66 -17.44
N GLU A 52 9.04 -14.58 -17.52
CA GLU A 52 9.97 -14.93 -16.43
C GLU A 52 9.25 -14.95 -15.06
N MET A 53 9.66 -14.07 -14.13
CA MET A 53 9.03 -13.94 -12.82
C MET A 53 8.14 -12.69 -12.69
N HIS A 54 7.83 -12.02 -13.79
CA HIS A 54 7.02 -10.81 -13.78
C HIS A 54 5.58 -11.10 -13.34
N TYR A 55 5.06 -12.26 -13.72
CA TYR A 55 3.75 -12.72 -13.27
C TYR A 55 3.89 -13.90 -12.32
N SER A 56 3.35 -13.74 -11.11
CA SER A 56 3.26 -14.85 -10.18
C SER A 56 2.39 -15.96 -10.75
N GLN A 57 2.80 -17.20 -10.57
CA GLN A 57 2.01 -18.39 -10.89
C GLN A 57 0.87 -18.61 -9.88
N ALA A 58 0.92 -17.94 -8.73
CA ALA A 58 -0.14 -18.03 -7.72
C ALA A 58 -1.41 -17.34 -8.20
N TYR A 59 -2.54 -17.92 -7.86
CA TYR A 59 -3.86 -17.35 -8.15
C TYR A 59 -4.05 -16.05 -7.36
N LYS A 60 -4.57 -15.03 -8.03
CA LYS A 60 -5.00 -13.80 -7.39
C LYS A 60 -6.46 -13.93 -6.96
N ALA A 61 -6.88 -13.10 -6.02
CA ALA A 61 -8.29 -13.01 -5.66
C ALA A 61 -9.14 -12.71 -6.90
N GLN A 62 -10.24 -13.45 -7.07
CA GLN A 62 -11.16 -13.37 -8.22
C GLN A 62 -10.61 -13.88 -9.57
N GLU A 63 -9.42 -14.47 -9.59
CA GLU A 63 -8.91 -15.13 -10.79
C GLU A 63 -9.44 -16.57 -10.86
N PRO A 64 -9.98 -17.03 -12.02
CA PRO A 64 -10.43 -18.40 -12.14
C PRO A 64 -9.25 -19.36 -12.00
N PRO A 65 -9.40 -20.48 -11.25
CA PRO A 65 -8.35 -21.45 -11.05
C PRO A 65 -7.94 -22.09 -12.38
N ARG A 66 -6.63 -22.14 -12.64
CA ARG A 66 -6.08 -22.78 -13.85
C ARG A 66 -6.11 -24.30 -13.79
N LEU A 67 -6.09 -24.82 -12.57
CA LEU A 67 -6.13 -26.26 -12.31
C LEU A 67 -7.36 -26.56 -11.44
N ALA A 68 -8.08 -27.59 -11.80
CA ALA A 68 -9.14 -28.11 -10.94
C ALA A 68 -8.52 -28.76 -9.69
N PRO A 69 -9.16 -28.65 -8.53
CA PRO A 69 -8.72 -29.39 -7.36
C PRO A 69 -8.80 -30.90 -7.63
N LEU A 70 -7.97 -31.66 -6.92
CA LEU A 70 -8.04 -33.13 -6.98
C LEU A 70 -9.44 -33.55 -6.56
N ALA A 71 -9.99 -34.59 -7.23
CA ALA A 71 -11.34 -35.07 -6.98
C ALA A 71 -11.60 -35.49 -5.52
N ASP A 72 -10.54 -35.95 -4.83
CA ASP A 72 -10.59 -36.40 -3.45
C ASP A 72 -10.15 -35.32 -2.45
N SER A 73 -9.97 -34.07 -2.94
CA SER A 73 -9.59 -32.97 -2.05
C SER A 73 -10.76 -32.55 -1.16
N VAL A 74 -10.56 -32.53 0.14
CA VAL A 74 -11.54 -32.04 1.11
C VAL A 74 -11.21 -30.59 1.43
N VAL A 75 -12.18 -29.71 1.20
CA VAL A 75 -12.05 -28.30 1.58
C VAL A 75 -12.13 -28.21 3.09
N PHE A 76 -11.05 -27.77 3.73
CA PHE A 76 -11.06 -27.45 5.14
C PHE A 76 -11.73 -26.09 5.35
N VAL A 77 -12.94 -26.11 5.88
CA VAL A 77 -13.66 -24.90 6.28
C VAL A 77 -13.46 -24.71 7.76
N SER A 78 -12.75 -23.63 8.14
CA SER A 78 -12.70 -23.22 9.52
C SER A 78 -14.10 -22.76 9.97
N THR A 79 -14.69 -23.44 10.94
CA THR A 79 -16.05 -23.23 11.43
C THR A 79 -16.23 -21.91 12.22
N GLY A 80 -15.24 -21.02 12.22
CA GLY A 80 -15.25 -19.81 13.03
C GLY A 80 -15.77 -18.54 12.39
N HIS A 81 -15.77 -18.44 11.04
CA HIS A 81 -16.32 -17.26 10.36
C HIS A 81 -16.68 -17.60 8.92
N PRO A 82 -17.93 -17.37 8.47
CA PRO A 82 -18.37 -17.68 7.11
C PRO A 82 -17.63 -16.92 6.01
N ASP A 83 -16.99 -15.79 6.33
CA ASP A 83 -16.28 -14.93 5.38
C ASP A 83 -14.75 -14.99 5.52
N SER A 84 -14.21 -15.79 6.43
CA SER A 84 -12.78 -15.96 6.57
C SER A 84 -12.28 -17.03 5.62
N VAL A 85 -11.78 -16.59 4.46
CA VAL A 85 -10.92 -17.44 3.64
C VAL A 85 -9.77 -17.93 4.53
N SER A 86 -9.96 -19.15 5.05
CA SER A 86 -8.92 -20.02 5.61
C SER A 86 -7.81 -19.31 6.41
N ARG A 87 -8.18 -18.56 7.42
CA ARG A 87 -7.28 -18.50 8.56
C ARG A 87 -7.45 -19.82 9.26
N VAL A 88 -6.49 -20.72 9.09
CA VAL A 88 -6.34 -21.85 10.01
C VAL A 88 -6.44 -21.24 11.40
N PRO A 89 -7.49 -21.54 12.19
CA PRO A 89 -7.47 -21.11 13.59
C PRO A 89 -6.31 -21.86 14.19
N ASN A 90 -5.18 -21.20 14.27
CA ASN A 90 -4.12 -21.66 15.10
C ASN A 90 -4.58 -21.43 16.55
N LYS A 91 -5.63 -22.16 16.95
CA LYS A 91 -6.03 -22.24 18.34
C LYS A 91 -4.95 -23.06 19.05
N ARG A 92 -3.76 -22.47 19.08
CA ARG A 92 -2.72 -22.90 19.97
C ARG A 92 -3.16 -22.41 21.34
N SER A 93 -3.77 -23.29 22.09
CA SER A 93 -3.75 -23.17 23.54
C SER A 93 -2.28 -23.20 23.96
N ARG A 94 -1.62 -22.05 23.87
CA ARG A 94 -0.24 -21.92 24.31
C ARG A 94 -0.23 -21.19 25.65
N THR A 95 0.64 -21.65 26.52
CA THR A 95 0.98 -20.92 27.74
C THR A 95 1.64 -19.60 27.35
N TYR A 96 1.35 -18.53 28.06
CA TYR A 96 1.99 -17.23 27.88
C TYR A 96 3.51 -17.36 27.92
N ASP A 97 4.17 -16.81 26.90
CA ASP A 97 5.62 -16.74 26.80
C ASP A 97 6.01 -15.28 26.54
N PRO A 98 6.69 -14.61 27.47
CA PRO A 98 7.05 -13.21 27.37
C PRO A 98 7.97 -12.91 26.18
N VAL A 99 8.77 -13.86 25.71
CA VAL A 99 9.64 -13.68 24.55
C VAL A 99 8.80 -13.60 23.26
N ILE A 100 7.85 -14.51 23.13
CA ILE A 100 6.93 -14.53 21.97
C ILE A 100 6.04 -13.28 22.00
N ALA A 101 5.46 -12.98 23.17
CA ALA A 101 4.61 -11.80 23.37
C ALA A 101 5.36 -10.49 23.11
N GLY A 102 6.60 -10.38 23.58
CA GLY A 102 7.47 -9.25 23.32
C GLY A 102 7.80 -9.08 21.82
N ASN A 103 7.99 -10.17 21.09
CA ASN A 103 8.19 -10.13 19.64
C ASN A 103 6.90 -9.69 18.91
N LEU A 104 5.73 -10.18 19.32
CA LEU A 104 4.45 -9.73 18.78
C LEU A 104 4.24 -8.23 19.02
N TYR A 105 4.51 -7.75 20.22
CA TYR A 105 4.48 -6.33 20.55
C TYR A 105 5.45 -5.52 19.68
N LYS A 106 6.68 -5.98 19.58
CA LYS A 106 7.73 -5.31 18.81
C LYS A 106 7.36 -5.16 17.32
N VAL A 107 6.76 -6.18 16.74
CA VAL A 107 6.39 -6.16 15.32
C VAL A 107 5.16 -5.30 15.06
N ASN A 108 4.14 -5.40 15.91
CA ASN A 108 2.83 -4.81 15.63
C ASN A 108 2.60 -3.45 16.31
N CYS A 109 3.17 -3.20 17.48
CA CYS A 109 2.83 -2.07 18.34
C CYS A 109 3.96 -1.04 18.45
N SER A 110 5.23 -1.50 18.53
CA SER A 110 6.36 -0.64 18.85
C SER A 110 6.64 0.45 17.80
N VAL A 111 6.19 0.26 16.56
CA VAL A 111 6.38 1.24 15.50
C VAL A 111 5.72 2.57 15.82
N CYS A 112 4.59 2.54 16.53
CA CYS A 112 3.86 3.72 17.01
C CYS A 112 4.08 3.95 18.50
N HIS A 113 3.96 2.91 19.35
CA HIS A 113 4.02 3.05 20.80
C HIS A 113 5.44 3.07 21.38
N GLY A 114 6.46 2.79 20.56
CA GLY A 114 7.85 2.68 21.05
C GLY A 114 8.17 1.32 21.65
N ILE A 115 9.45 1.02 21.75
CA ILE A 115 9.92 -0.27 22.30
C ILE A 115 9.58 -0.39 23.79
N THR A 116 9.58 0.73 24.49
CA THR A 116 9.29 0.86 25.93
C THR A 116 7.83 1.23 26.21
N GLY A 117 7.00 1.39 25.17
CA GLY A 117 5.58 1.70 25.34
C GLY A 117 5.28 3.18 25.68
N LEU A 118 6.26 4.07 25.58
CA LEU A 118 6.11 5.49 25.99
C LEU A 118 5.40 6.37 24.94
N GLY A 119 5.02 5.82 23.79
CA GLY A 119 4.39 6.59 22.72
C GLY A 119 5.38 7.34 21.83
N ASP A 120 6.64 6.93 21.82
CA ASP A 120 7.77 7.56 21.12
C ASP A 120 8.23 6.75 19.88
N GLY A 121 7.37 5.91 19.34
CA GLY A 121 7.69 5.07 18.18
C GLY A 121 8.11 5.85 16.95
N LYS A 122 8.83 5.19 16.04
CA LYS A 122 9.40 5.83 14.83
C LYS A 122 8.36 6.50 13.93
N ALA A 123 7.13 5.95 13.89
CA ALA A 123 6.04 6.49 13.09
C ALA A 123 5.46 7.78 13.67
N VAL A 124 5.65 8.07 14.95
CA VAL A 124 5.07 9.23 15.63
C VAL A 124 5.45 10.54 14.95
N ARG A 125 6.70 10.68 14.53
CA ARG A 125 7.16 11.88 13.82
C ARG A 125 6.33 12.18 12.57
N HIS A 126 5.91 11.15 11.85
CA HIS A 126 5.09 11.31 10.65
C HIS A 126 3.61 11.56 10.99
N ILE A 127 3.10 10.89 12.02
CA ILE A 127 1.69 11.01 12.43
C ILE A 127 1.41 12.40 13.00
N THR A 128 2.34 12.95 13.78
CA THR A 128 2.20 14.24 14.46
C THR A 128 2.66 15.43 13.63
N SER A 129 3.20 15.21 12.44
CA SER A 129 3.69 16.29 11.58
C SER A 129 2.54 17.07 10.94
N ASN A 130 2.66 18.39 10.90
CA ASN A 130 1.73 19.25 10.15
C ASN A 130 1.75 19.00 8.63
N SER A 131 2.81 18.38 8.10
CA SER A 131 2.93 17.98 6.70
C SER A 131 2.50 16.55 6.44
N SER A 132 1.92 15.87 7.43
CA SER A 132 1.44 14.50 7.27
C SER A 132 0.20 14.43 6.40
N PHE A 133 -0.02 13.27 5.78
CA PHE A 133 -1.26 12.98 5.06
C PHE A 133 -2.50 13.20 5.93
N TYR A 134 -2.43 12.84 7.20
CA TYR A 134 -3.53 13.00 8.16
C TYR A 134 -3.82 14.48 8.44
N ALA A 135 -2.79 15.31 8.60
CA ALA A 135 -2.98 16.75 8.81
C ALA A 135 -3.61 17.42 7.58
N SER A 136 -3.25 16.99 6.37
CA SER A 136 -3.81 17.56 5.13
C SER A 136 -5.26 17.16 4.88
N ASN A 137 -5.69 15.97 5.32
CA ASN A 137 -7.06 15.49 5.13
C ASN A 137 -8.02 15.92 6.24
N GLU A 138 -7.54 15.98 7.50
CA GLU A 138 -8.39 16.26 8.65
C GLU A 138 -8.15 17.66 9.24
N GLY A 139 -7.28 18.45 8.63
CA GLY A 139 -6.95 19.82 9.04
C GLY A 139 -6.03 19.93 10.26
N THR A 140 -5.81 18.86 11.01
CA THR A 140 -4.91 18.82 12.17
C THR A 140 -4.15 17.49 12.23
N PRO A 141 -2.88 17.50 12.63
CA PRO A 141 -2.14 16.26 12.84
C PRO A 141 -2.70 15.49 14.05
N TYR A 142 -2.52 14.18 14.04
CA TYR A 142 -2.86 13.35 15.18
C TYR A 142 -1.88 13.60 16.36
N LYS A 143 -2.38 13.32 17.56
CA LYS A 143 -1.54 13.32 18.76
C LYS A 143 -0.65 12.08 18.81
N SER A 144 0.42 12.15 19.57
CA SER A 144 1.24 10.98 19.86
C SER A 144 0.41 9.87 20.51
N PRO A 145 0.73 8.60 20.20
CA PRO A 145 0.16 7.47 20.92
C PRO A 145 0.37 7.63 22.44
N PRO A 146 -0.58 7.19 23.26
CA PRO A 146 -0.44 7.28 24.70
C PRO A 146 0.67 6.36 25.21
N ASN A 147 1.22 6.69 26.37
CA ASN A 147 2.06 5.82 27.16
C ASN A 147 1.24 4.59 27.61
N LEU A 148 1.63 3.42 27.17
CA LEU A 148 0.90 2.18 27.45
C LEU A 148 1.04 1.73 28.90
N VAL A 149 2.19 1.92 29.49
CA VAL A 149 2.43 1.57 30.91
C VAL A 149 1.52 2.42 31.81
N GLU A 150 1.45 3.71 31.56
CA GLU A 150 0.53 4.61 32.27
C GLU A 150 -0.92 4.29 31.98
N SER A 151 -1.25 3.91 30.76
CA SER A 151 -2.61 3.52 30.38
C SER A 151 -3.04 2.22 31.05
N ALA A 152 -2.14 1.24 31.18
CA ALA A 152 -2.37 0.00 31.90
C ALA A 152 -2.59 0.25 33.39
N ALA A 153 -1.83 1.18 33.98
CA ALA A 153 -1.98 1.52 35.39
C ALA A 153 -3.28 2.28 35.74
N ASN A 154 -3.76 3.12 34.80
CA ASN A 154 -4.83 4.09 35.12
C ASN A 154 -6.17 3.85 34.40
N ARG A 155 -6.17 3.89 33.06
CA ARG A 155 -7.41 3.91 32.26
C ARG A 155 -7.82 2.55 31.76
N LEU A 156 -6.87 1.75 31.38
CA LEU A 156 -7.07 0.42 30.81
C LEU A 156 -6.44 -0.60 31.77
N ASN A 157 -6.79 -0.48 33.04
CA ASN A 157 -6.17 -1.21 34.15
C ASN A 157 -6.59 -2.67 34.28
N GLU A 158 -7.47 -3.12 33.40
CA GLU A 158 -7.88 -4.52 33.35
C GLU A 158 -7.50 -5.15 32.01
N HIS A 159 -6.98 -6.35 32.02
CA HIS A 159 -6.57 -7.07 30.80
C HIS A 159 -7.71 -7.17 29.78
N GLU A 160 -8.93 -7.41 30.23
CA GLU A 160 -10.08 -7.53 29.34
C GLU A 160 -10.48 -6.19 28.72
N ILE A 161 -10.36 -5.09 29.46
CA ILE A 161 -10.63 -3.74 28.94
C ILE A 161 -9.58 -3.39 27.89
N MET A 162 -8.31 -3.63 28.18
CA MET A 162 -7.21 -3.41 27.25
C MET A 162 -7.36 -4.30 26.00
N PHE A 163 -7.72 -5.57 26.18
CA PHE A 163 -7.96 -6.50 25.08
C PHE A 163 -9.06 -6.01 24.15
N ARG A 164 -10.21 -5.59 24.69
CA ARG A 164 -11.32 -5.03 23.88
C ARG A 164 -10.90 -3.76 23.15
N PHE A 165 -10.12 -2.93 23.79
CA PHE A 165 -9.59 -1.73 23.19
C PHE A 165 -8.66 -2.07 22.02
N VAL A 166 -7.70 -2.95 22.20
CA VAL A 166 -6.75 -3.35 21.14
C VAL A 166 -7.44 -4.08 20.00
N SER A 167 -8.42 -4.93 20.31
CA SER A 167 -9.16 -5.72 19.31
C SER A 167 -10.11 -4.85 18.47
N GLY A 168 -10.63 -3.77 19.04
CA GLY A 168 -11.66 -2.92 18.44
C GLY A 168 -11.11 -1.84 17.52
N TRP A 169 -12.04 -1.07 16.94
CA TRP A 169 -11.70 0.08 16.13
C TRP A 169 -11.45 1.32 17.01
N ASN A 170 -10.27 1.90 16.89
CA ASN A 170 -9.82 3.03 17.71
C ASN A 170 -9.45 4.25 16.86
N GLY A 171 -10.09 4.41 15.74
CA GLY A 171 -9.83 5.51 14.83
C GLY A 171 -8.92 5.12 13.65
N PRO A 172 -8.64 6.07 12.75
CA PRO A 172 -7.99 5.76 11.48
C PRO A 172 -6.50 5.43 11.58
N VAL A 173 -5.85 5.77 12.70
CA VAL A 173 -4.39 5.57 12.86
C VAL A 173 -4.04 4.24 13.52
N MET A 174 -4.82 3.82 14.51
CA MET A 174 -4.61 2.54 15.18
C MET A 174 -5.45 1.46 14.49
N PRO A 175 -4.83 0.43 13.89
CA PRO A 175 -5.57 -0.65 13.24
C PRO A 175 -6.46 -1.41 14.22
N GLU A 176 -7.56 -1.96 13.71
CA GLU A 176 -8.39 -2.91 14.43
C GLU A 176 -7.69 -4.27 14.44
N PHE A 177 -6.94 -4.54 15.50
CA PHE A 177 -6.11 -5.74 15.57
C PHE A 177 -6.92 -7.04 15.63
N GLY A 178 -8.18 -7.00 16.06
CA GLY A 178 -9.05 -8.16 15.99
C GLY A 178 -9.27 -8.73 14.58
N LYS A 179 -9.03 -7.91 13.54
CA LYS A 179 -9.04 -8.35 12.13
C LYS A 179 -7.69 -8.83 11.62
N LEU A 180 -6.62 -8.51 12.31
CA LEU A 180 -5.24 -8.74 11.85
C LEU A 180 -4.53 -9.87 12.59
N LEU A 181 -4.83 -10.06 13.87
CA LEU A 181 -4.18 -11.01 14.76
C LEU A 181 -5.20 -12.00 15.32
N ALA A 182 -4.71 -13.17 15.72
CA ALA A 182 -5.52 -14.11 16.49
C ALA A 182 -5.80 -13.57 17.90
N GLU A 183 -6.90 -13.99 18.50
CA GLU A 183 -7.29 -13.56 19.83
C GLU A 183 -6.20 -13.84 20.88
N GLU A 184 -5.60 -15.02 20.81
CA GLU A 184 -4.52 -15.42 21.71
C GLU A 184 -3.28 -14.53 21.58
N ASP A 185 -2.94 -14.10 20.34
CA ASP A 185 -1.82 -13.20 20.10
C ASP A 185 -2.07 -11.81 20.69
N ILE A 186 -3.31 -11.32 20.59
CA ILE A 186 -3.70 -10.04 21.21
C ILE A 186 -3.65 -10.16 22.74
N ARG A 187 -4.13 -11.27 23.31
CA ARG A 187 -4.07 -11.52 24.76
C ARG A 187 -2.62 -11.61 25.25
N ASP A 188 -1.74 -12.23 24.47
CA ASP A 188 -0.31 -12.26 24.80
C ASP A 188 0.32 -10.87 24.77
N ILE A 189 -0.02 -10.04 23.78
CA ILE A 189 0.45 -8.65 23.74
C ILE A 189 -0.05 -7.86 24.96
N VAL A 190 -1.32 -8.04 25.33
CA VAL A 190 -1.91 -7.37 26.51
C VAL A 190 -1.20 -7.84 27.78
N ASN A 191 -1.00 -9.14 27.94
CA ASN A 191 -0.26 -9.68 29.09
C ASN A 191 1.15 -9.10 29.17
N TYR A 192 1.83 -8.95 28.03
CA TYR A 192 3.16 -8.35 27.95
C TYR A 192 3.17 -6.87 28.38
N ILE A 193 2.11 -6.12 28.06
CA ILE A 193 2.00 -4.72 28.50
C ILE A 193 1.88 -4.62 30.02
N PHE A 194 1.14 -5.54 30.65
CA PHE A 194 0.93 -5.58 32.11
C PHE A 194 2.06 -6.26 32.89
N ASP A 195 2.89 -7.04 32.21
CA ASP A 195 3.95 -7.83 32.89
C ASP A 195 5.02 -6.87 33.47
N ASP A 196 5.12 -6.87 34.80
CA ASP A 196 6.04 -6.07 35.59
C ASP A 196 7.43 -6.70 35.77
N SER A 197 7.58 -7.94 35.32
CA SER A 197 8.84 -8.70 35.47
C SER A 197 9.65 -8.73 34.18
N THR A 198 9.03 -9.06 33.08
CA THR A 198 9.67 -9.30 31.78
C THR A 198 9.06 -8.46 30.63
N GLY A 199 7.94 -7.80 30.89
CA GLY A 199 7.18 -7.03 29.93
C GLY A 199 7.51 -5.53 29.88
N LEU A 200 6.52 -4.71 29.54
CA LEU A 200 6.66 -3.26 29.47
C LEU A 200 6.59 -2.56 30.82
N SER A 201 5.83 -3.10 31.75
CA SER A 201 5.55 -2.46 33.05
C SER A 201 6.65 -2.68 34.11
N LYS A 202 7.79 -3.27 33.71
CA LYS A 202 8.96 -3.51 34.59
C LYS A 202 9.71 -2.24 34.96
#